data_be05ea6cba7e6abb9cc6ea37c16e9b53
#
_entry.id   be05ea6cba7e6abb9cc6ea37c16e9b53
#
_cell.length_a   1.000
_cell.length_b   1.000
_cell.length_c   1.000
_cell.angle_alpha   90.00
_cell.angle_beta   90.00
_cell.angle_gamma   90.00
#
_symmetry.space_group_name_H-M   'P 1'
#
loop_
_entity.id
_entity.type
_entity.pdbx_description
1 polymer ?
#
loop_
_entity_poly.entity_id
_entity_poly.type
_entity_poly.pdbx_seq_one_letter_code
_entity_poly.pdbx_strand_id
1 'polypeptide(L)'
;MVEWPEAGTPVRLVVKTWAGETSHEGLSLPPAGPKLVTMKLVNGYNISYPEVVIQQVEILESVPMEEEEIVQSIPQDESLPLVHLIHTGGTIASKVDYKTGAVSARFEPDELLDAVPELRSIARIHAVKLGNMWSDDIRPRHWNRMLEATQEAFLEGAVGVVITHGTDTLHFTAAAISYGWAGQGGRPPGRIAITGSQRSPDRGSSDAAENLIAAVHWAAHGPSPTGDGDSAVVVLHADSSDGCCAVLPGCASRKYHSSRRGAFKSINQNPIANIFVDKKGPRIEFNETQVHEARIESESPIFFDENIRIAEFSSGPHLHSDLVQAAIDSNYDALYFHGTGLGHLPIQDPENDSSENTKLKLTIEDYCKSGGIAVITTQTIHGPVHLDVYSKGRDQQSIGMIGHGSLCPPSSGLVKLHHLLSVEKSRDFVESSWADDCLLYTSDAADDTPCVDLGGRR
;
A
#
# COMPACT_ATOMS: atom_id res chain seq x y z
N MET A 1 9.62 -36.35 -26.43
CA MET A 1 9.10 -35.57 -25.29
C MET A 1 9.95 -35.99 -24.13
N VAL A 2 10.53 -35.03 -23.42
CA VAL A 2 11.26 -35.27 -22.18
C VAL A 2 10.24 -35.62 -21.11
N GLU A 3 10.40 -36.76 -20.43
CA GLU A 3 9.56 -37.13 -19.32
C GLU A 3 10.00 -36.29 -18.12
N TRP A 4 9.22 -35.27 -17.77
CA TRP A 4 9.51 -34.37 -16.66
C TRP A 4 8.86 -34.91 -15.38
N PRO A 5 9.63 -35.13 -14.29
CA PRO A 5 9.08 -35.72 -13.07
C PRO A 5 8.11 -34.77 -12.36
N GLU A 6 7.35 -35.34 -11.41
CA GLU A 6 6.43 -34.58 -10.57
C GLU A 6 7.14 -33.44 -9.83
N ALA A 7 6.40 -32.34 -9.59
CA ALA A 7 6.92 -31.18 -8.88
C ALA A 7 7.45 -31.54 -7.49
N GLY A 8 8.60 -31.00 -7.14
CA GLY A 8 9.29 -31.29 -5.89
C GLY A 8 10.25 -32.49 -5.94
N THR A 9 10.38 -33.15 -7.12
CA THR A 9 11.34 -34.24 -7.29
C THR A 9 12.76 -33.68 -7.44
N PRO A 10 13.77 -34.19 -6.69
CA PRO A 10 15.17 -33.85 -6.89
C PRO A 10 15.67 -34.30 -8.27
N VAL A 11 16.22 -33.39 -9.04
CA VAL A 11 16.66 -33.67 -10.41
C VAL A 11 17.98 -33.00 -10.75
N ARG A 12 18.78 -33.66 -11.60
CA ARG A 12 19.86 -33.06 -12.36
C ARG A 12 19.41 -32.89 -13.81
N LEU A 13 19.49 -31.67 -14.31
CA LEU A 13 19.09 -31.28 -15.65
C LEU A 13 20.34 -30.90 -16.46
N VAL A 14 20.61 -31.65 -17.54
CA VAL A 14 21.69 -31.32 -18.49
C VAL A 14 21.08 -30.65 -19.69
N VAL A 15 21.52 -29.44 -20.00
CA VAL A 15 21.06 -28.62 -21.11
C VAL A 15 22.20 -28.25 -22.06
N LYS A 16 21.92 -28.21 -23.35
CA LYS A 16 22.88 -27.76 -24.36
C LYS A 16 22.39 -26.49 -25.01
N THR A 17 23.10 -25.40 -24.72
CA THR A 17 22.84 -24.08 -25.28
C THR A 17 23.92 -23.69 -26.31
N TRP A 18 23.78 -22.53 -26.90
CA TRP A 18 24.80 -21.97 -27.79
C TRP A 18 26.17 -21.75 -27.06
N ALA A 19 26.13 -21.57 -25.74
CA ALA A 19 27.33 -21.39 -24.92
C ALA A 19 28.00 -22.70 -24.48
N GLY A 20 27.42 -23.87 -24.83
CA GLY A 20 27.90 -25.19 -24.47
C GLY A 20 26.88 -25.99 -23.66
N GLU A 21 27.37 -27.07 -23.07
CA GLU A 21 26.62 -27.96 -22.19
C GLU A 21 26.75 -27.47 -20.72
N THR A 22 25.63 -27.40 -20.01
CA THR A 22 25.60 -26.99 -18.60
C THR A 22 24.70 -27.95 -17.82
N SER A 23 25.09 -28.27 -16.60
CA SER A 23 24.35 -29.11 -15.68
C SER A 23 23.81 -28.28 -14.51
N HIS A 24 22.55 -28.51 -14.15
CA HIS A 24 21.91 -27.87 -13.01
C HIS A 24 21.29 -28.92 -12.10
N GLU A 25 21.42 -28.75 -10.79
CA GLU A 25 20.77 -29.56 -9.77
C GLU A 25 19.72 -28.73 -9.03
N GLY A 26 18.59 -29.34 -8.69
CA GLY A 26 17.53 -28.68 -8.00
C GLY A 26 16.25 -29.52 -7.92
N LEU A 27 15.15 -28.87 -7.65
CA LEU A 27 13.83 -29.51 -7.58
C LEU A 27 13.02 -29.22 -8.85
N SER A 28 12.33 -30.24 -9.39
CA SER A 28 11.40 -30.06 -10.48
C SER A 28 10.25 -29.14 -10.06
N LEU A 29 9.77 -28.29 -10.96
CA LEU A 29 8.61 -27.43 -10.79
C LEU A 29 7.60 -27.67 -11.90
N PRO A 30 6.31 -27.27 -11.73
CA PRO A 30 5.37 -27.23 -12.81
C PRO A 30 5.91 -26.39 -13.97
N PRO A 31 5.68 -26.78 -15.24
CA PRO A 31 6.16 -26.04 -16.39
C PRO A 31 5.63 -24.59 -16.38
N ALA A 32 6.52 -23.61 -16.56
CA ALA A 32 6.14 -22.19 -16.67
C ALA A 32 5.35 -21.87 -17.97
N GLY A 33 5.31 -22.79 -18.90
CA GLY A 33 4.57 -22.68 -20.15
C GLY A 33 4.67 -23.94 -21.04
N PRO A 34 3.97 -23.98 -22.18
CA PRO A 34 3.99 -25.12 -23.07
C PRO A 34 5.41 -25.42 -23.57
N LYS A 35 5.82 -26.70 -23.53
CA LYS A 35 7.16 -27.15 -23.95
C LYS A 35 8.33 -26.53 -23.21
N LEU A 36 8.11 -26.09 -21.97
CA LEU A 36 9.14 -25.65 -21.05
C LEU A 36 9.27 -26.65 -19.91
N VAL A 37 10.50 -26.88 -19.47
CA VAL A 37 10.80 -27.54 -18.19
C VAL A 37 11.29 -26.49 -17.23
N THR A 38 10.78 -26.53 -16.01
CA THR A 38 11.12 -25.55 -14.97
C THR A 38 11.67 -26.26 -13.75
N MET A 39 12.76 -25.78 -13.22
CA MET A 39 13.35 -26.28 -11.97
C MET A 39 13.75 -25.15 -11.05
N LYS A 40 13.78 -25.43 -9.75
CA LYS A 40 14.36 -24.58 -8.75
C LYS A 40 15.77 -25.04 -8.42
N LEU A 41 16.72 -24.15 -8.56
CA LEU A 41 18.12 -24.39 -8.18
C LEU A 41 18.30 -24.36 -6.67
N VAL A 42 19.41 -24.97 -6.18
CA VAL A 42 19.81 -24.98 -4.76
C VAL A 42 19.90 -23.54 -4.19
N ASN A 43 20.32 -22.58 -5.00
CA ASN A 43 20.45 -21.17 -4.64
C ASN A 43 19.11 -20.38 -4.65
N GLY A 44 17.97 -21.06 -4.81
CA GLY A 44 16.65 -20.46 -4.77
C GLY A 44 16.10 -19.93 -6.11
N TYR A 45 16.93 -19.85 -7.17
CA TYR A 45 16.48 -19.39 -8.48
C TYR A 45 15.64 -20.43 -9.23
N ASN A 46 14.59 -19.97 -9.88
CA ASN A 46 13.83 -20.77 -10.83
C ASN A 46 14.39 -20.54 -12.24
N ILE A 47 14.74 -21.64 -12.94
CA ILE A 47 15.16 -21.59 -14.32
C ILE A 47 14.20 -22.42 -15.19
N SER A 48 13.96 -21.95 -16.40
CA SER A 48 13.14 -22.67 -17.39
C SER A 48 13.88 -22.82 -18.70
N TYR A 49 13.85 -24.01 -19.24
CA TYR A 49 14.45 -24.33 -20.53
C TYR A 49 13.41 -24.91 -21.48
N PRO A 50 13.48 -24.60 -22.79
CA PRO A 50 12.72 -25.32 -23.80
C PRO A 50 13.12 -26.81 -23.83
N GLU A 51 12.15 -27.70 -23.96
CA GLU A 51 12.42 -29.16 -24.06
C GLU A 51 13.49 -29.52 -25.09
N VAL A 52 13.56 -28.76 -26.18
CA VAL A 52 14.49 -29.02 -27.29
C VAL A 52 15.97 -28.86 -26.94
N VAL A 53 16.33 -28.15 -25.89
CA VAL A 53 17.72 -27.95 -25.44
C VAL A 53 18.12 -28.93 -24.35
N ILE A 54 17.19 -29.74 -23.84
CA ILE A 54 17.42 -30.70 -22.76
C ILE A 54 18.08 -31.95 -23.37
N GLN A 55 19.22 -32.31 -22.79
CA GLN A 55 19.97 -33.50 -23.16
C GLN A 55 19.66 -34.69 -22.26
N GLN A 56 19.55 -34.42 -20.95
CA GLN A 56 19.32 -35.45 -19.95
C GLN A 56 18.56 -34.87 -18.75
N VAL A 57 17.67 -35.70 -18.18
CA VAL A 57 17.05 -35.50 -16.88
C VAL A 57 17.37 -36.73 -16.03
N GLU A 58 17.96 -36.53 -14.89
CA GLU A 58 18.30 -37.58 -13.92
C GLU A 58 17.57 -37.29 -12.63
N ILE A 59 16.85 -38.27 -12.09
CA ILE A 59 16.23 -38.17 -10.78
C ILE A 59 17.29 -38.50 -9.72
N LEU A 60 17.47 -37.61 -8.77
CA LEU A 60 18.41 -37.75 -7.68
C LEU A 60 17.72 -38.30 -6.43
N GLU A 61 18.44 -38.99 -5.56
CA GLU A 61 17.93 -39.44 -4.26
C GLU A 61 17.65 -38.25 -3.34
N SER A 62 18.50 -37.22 -3.39
CA SER A 62 18.28 -35.94 -2.70
C SER A 62 19.03 -34.85 -3.47
N VAL A 63 18.60 -33.60 -3.35
CA VAL A 63 19.43 -32.44 -3.66
C VAL A 63 20.06 -32.06 -2.33
N PRO A 64 21.37 -31.72 -2.27
CA PRO A 64 21.96 -31.14 -1.08
C PRO A 64 21.29 -29.79 -0.83
N MET A 65 20.15 -29.82 -0.15
CA MET A 65 19.64 -28.64 0.53
C MET A 65 20.51 -28.51 1.77
N GLU A 66 21.06 -27.33 2.03
CA GLU A 66 21.58 -27.06 3.35
C GLU A 66 20.50 -27.49 4.33
N GLU A 67 20.79 -28.47 5.21
CA GLU A 67 19.91 -28.83 6.32
C GLU A 67 19.60 -27.51 7.00
N GLU A 68 18.29 -27.22 7.18
CA GLU A 68 17.88 -26.13 8.06
C GLU A 68 18.53 -26.43 9.41
N GLU A 69 19.70 -25.84 9.66
CA GLU A 69 20.23 -25.79 11.02
C GLU A 69 19.10 -25.24 11.84
N ILE A 70 18.68 -25.97 12.87
CA ILE A 70 17.78 -25.45 13.91
C ILE A 70 18.55 -24.29 14.50
N VAL A 71 18.33 -23.09 13.95
CA VAL A 71 18.98 -21.87 14.41
C VAL A 71 18.47 -21.66 15.83
N GLN A 72 19.34 -21.97 16.80
CA GLN A 72 19.10 -21.61 18.18
C GLN A 72 18.84 -20.11 18.18
N SER A 73 17.68 -19.67 18.66
CA SER A 73 17.31 -18.28 18.70
C SER A 73 18.44 -17.49 19.39
N ILE A 74 19.15 -16.69 18.60
CA ILE A 74 20.24 -15.86 19.14
C ILE A 74 19.59 -14.85 20.08
N PRO A 75 20.02 -14.73 21.34
CA PRO A 75 19.46 -13.76 22.27
C PRO A 75 19.52 -12.36 21.67
N GLN A 76 18.42 -11.63 21.75
CA GLN A 76 18.35 -10.24 21.31
C GLN A 76 18.98 -9.33 22.36
N ASP A 77 19.60 -8.22 21.94
CA ASP A 77 20.19 -7.22 22.82
C ASP A 77 19.06 -6.38 23.46
N GLU A 78 18.91 -6.52 24.78
CA GLU A 78 17.87 -5.80 25.54
C GLU A 78 18.12 -4.28 25.62
N SER A 79 19.32 -3.81 25.29
CA SER A 79 19.64 -2.37 25.26
C SER A 79 19.09 -1.66 24.00
N LEU A 80 18.72 -2.43 22.97
CA LEU A 80 18.15 -1.88 21.74
C LEU A 80 16.68 -1.49 21.91
N PRO A 81 16.18 -0.50 21.13
CA PRO A 81 14.79 -0.09 21.16
C PRO A 81 13.86 -1.25 20.78
N LEU A 82 12.74 -1.40 21.49
CA LEU A 82 11.73 -2.40 21.19
C LEU A 82 10.90 -1.96 19.99
N VAL A 83 10.85 -2.80 18.96
CA VAL A 83 10.01 -2.63 17.77
C VAL A 83 9.12 -3.86 17.62
N HIS A 84 7.81 -3.66 17.48
CA HIS A 84 6.90 -4.74 17.11
C HIS A 84 6.83 -4.89 15.59
N LEU A 85 6.99 -6.12 15.12
CA LEU A 85 6.84 -6.50 13.71
C LEU A 85 5.52 -7.25 13.55
N ILE A 86 4.52 -6.57 13.01
CA ILE A 86 3.18 -7.09 12.80
C ILE A 86 3.10 -7.66 11.38
N HIS A 87 2.93 -8.97 11.27
CA HIS A 87 2.86 -9.65 9.98
C HIS A 87 1.41 -9.90 9.57
N THR A 88 1.04 -9.43 8.37
CA THR A 88 -0.33 -9.62 7.82
C THR A 88 -0.37 -10.50 6.57
N GLY A 89 0.78 -10.87 6.02
CA GLY A 89 0.91 -11.62 4.77
C GLY A 89 1.70 -10.85 3.71
N GLY A 90 1.47 -11.17 2.46
CA GLY A 90 2.11 -10.54 1.31
C GLY A 90 3.43 -11.18 0.89
N THR A 91 3.97 -10.70 -0.23
CA THR A 91 5.14 -11.27 -0.91
C THR A 91 6.41 -11.23 -0.06
N ILE A 92 6.52 -10.28 0.86
CA ILE A 92 7.69 -10.13 1.75
C ILE A 92 7.92 -11.36 2.64
N ALA A 93 6.87 -12.10 2.93
CA ALA A 93 6.90 -13.32 3.74
C ALA A 93 6.46 -14.55 2.94
N SER A 94 6.74 -14.57 1.65
CA SER A 94 6.32 -15.65 0.78
C SER A 94 7.47 -16.60 0.47
N LYS A 95 7.17 -17.91 0.56
CA LYS A 95 8.03 -18.98 0.03
C LYS A 95 7.36 -19.62 -1.20
N VAL A 96 8.15 -20.09 -2.13
CA VAL A 96 7.62 -20.90 -3.24
C VAL A 96 7.20 -22.27 -2.70
N ASP A 97 5.95 -22.64 -2.91
CA ASP A 97 5.52 -24.02 -2.70
C ASP A 97 6.10 -24.90 -3.82
N TYR A 98 7.03 -25.77 -3.44
CA TYR A 98 7.73 -26.65 -4.37
C TYR A 98 6.83 -27.68 -5.09
N LYS A 99 5.65 -27.97 -4.54
CA LYS A 99 4.71 -28.92 -5.16
C LYS A 99 3.89 -28.28 -6.27
N THR A 100 3.56 -27.00 -6.13
CA THR A 100 2.68 -26.29 -7.06
C THR A 100 3.39 -25.23 -7.90
N GLY A 101 4.61 -24.84 -7.50
CA GLY A 101 5.33 -23.69 -8.07
C GLY A 101 4.70 -22.34 -7.70
N ALA A 102 3.62 -22.36 -6.93
CA ALA A 102 2.94 -21.16 -6.48
C ALA A 102 3.71 -20.49 -5.33
N VAL A 103 3.67 -19.17 -5.29
CA VAL A 103 4.14 -18.39 -4.15
C VAL A 103 3.06 -18.43 -3.08
N SER A 104 3.36 -18.97 -1.91
CA SER A 104 2.45 -18.96 -0.75
C SER A 104 3.03 -18.16 0.39
N ALA A 105 2.20 -17.32 1.03
CA ALA A 105 2.60 -16.57 2.21
C ALA A 105 2.66 -17.53 3.41
N ARG A 106 3.84 -18.04 3.76
CA ARG A 106 4.03 -19.06 4.81
C ARG A 106 5.22 -18.78 5.73
N PHE A 107 5.68 -17.55 5.84
CA PHE A 107 6.72 -17.24 6.82
C PHE A 107 6.12 -17.16 8.24
N GLU A 108 6.74 -17.87 9.18
CA GLU A 108 6.61 -17.54 10.58
C GLU A 108 7.50 -16.32 10.90
N PRO A 109 7.12 -15.48 11.85
CA PRO A 109 7.85 -14.26 12.18
C PRO A 109 9.34 -14.48 12.49
N ASP A 110 9.69 -15.57 13.17
CA ASP A 110 11.08 -15.91 13.51
C ASP A 110 11.91 -16.23 12.28
N GLU A 111 11.33 -16.90 11.26
CA GLU A 111 12.01 -17.18 9.99
C GLU A 111 12.39 -15.90 9.23
N LEU A 112 11.59 -14.84 9.38
CA LEU A 112 11.90 -13.55 8.75
C LEU A 112 13.11 -12.89 9.41
N LEU A 113 13.24 -12.99 10.73
CA LEU A 113 14.41 -12.50 11.47
C LEU A 113 15.68 -13.28 11.11
N ASP A 114 15.56 -14.57 10.88
CA ASP A 114 16.67 -15.42 10.45
C ASP A 114 17.09 -15.13 9.00
N ALA A 115 16.13 -14.77 8.15
CA ALA A 115 16.39 -14.38 6.77
C ALA A 115 17.09 -13.01 6.63
N VAL A 116 16.94 -12.11 7.63
CA VAL A 116 17.53 -10.76 7.64
C VAL A 116 18.21 -10.51 8.99
N PRO A 117 19.37 -11.13 9.24
CA PRO A 117 20.05 -11.07 10.55
C PRO A 117 20.50 -9.66 10.95
N GLU A 118 20.62 -8.73 10.00
CA GLU A 118 20.99 -7.33 10.24
C GLU A 118 19.98 -6.63 11.16
N LEU A 119 18.73 -7.06 11.18
CA LEU A 119 17.67 -6.47 12.01
C LEU A 119 18.03 -6.53 13.50
N ARG A 120 18.72 -7.58 13.93
CA ARG A 120 19.14 -7.78 15.32
C ARG A 120 20.14 -6.74 15.84
N SER A 121 20.82 -6.03 14.94
CA SER A 121 21.70 -4.92 15.29
C SER A 121 21.00 -3.55 15.33
N ILE A 122 19.75 -3.49 14.88
CA ILE A 122 18.96 -2.25 14.75
C ILE A 122 17.96 -2.10 15.90
N ALA A 123 17.25 -3.19 16.22
CA ALA A 123 16.20 -3.18 17.21
C ALA A 123 16.03 -4.55 17.88
N ARG A 124 15.47 -4.53 19.08
CA ARG A 124 14.90 -5.72 19.69
C ARG A 124 13.48 -5.91 19.09
N ILE A 125 13.25 -7.03 18.43
CA ILE A 125 12.04 -7.24 17.65
C ILE A 125 11.12 -8.24 18.37
N HIS A 126 9.88 -7.81 18.59
CA HIS A 126 8.77 -8.68 18.96
C HIS A 126 7.86 -8.89 17.75
N ALA A 127 7.78 -10.11 17.28
CA ALA A 127 7.07 -10.42 16.05
C ALA A 127 5.67 -11.00 16.34
N VAL A 128 4.65 -10.44 15.70
CA VAL A 128 3.24 -10.79 15.89
C VAL A 128 2.63 -11.16 14.54
N LYS A 129 2.00 -12.33 14.46
CA LYS A 129 1.31 -12.78 13.24
C LYS A 129 -0.18 -12.50 13.35
N LEU A 130 -0.68 -11.55 12.56
CA LEU A 130 -2.12 -11.30 12.42
C LEU A 130 -2.79 -12.17 11.35
N GLY A 131 -2.04 -12.64 10.38
CA GLY A 131 -2.57 -13.50 9.32
C GLY A 131 -1.62 -13.69 8.15
N ASN A 132 -2.07 -14.43 7.15
CA ASN A 132 -1.43 -14.60 5.85
C ASN A 132 -2.44 -14.22 4.77
N MET A 133 -2.69 -12.93 4.60
CA MET A 133 -3.71 -12.41 3.70
C MET A 133 -3.10 -11.90 2.38
N TRP A 134 -3.81 -12.11 1.30
CA TRP A 134 -3.62 -11.28 0.12
C TRP A 134 -4.11 -9.87 0.42
N SER A 135 -3.40 -8.85 -0.04
CA SER A 135 -3.76 -7.47 0.31
C SER A 135 -5.10 -7.03 -0.26
N ASP A 136 -5.51 -7.56 -1.40
CA ASP A 136 -6.80 -7.30 -2.04
C ASP A 136 -7.99 -7.93 -1.28
N ASP A 137 -7.74 -8.88 -0.38
CA ASP A 137 -8.76 -9.45 0.52
C ASP A 137 -8.94 -8.65 1.82
N ILE A 138 -8.13 -7.61 2.04
CA ILE A 138 -8.21 -6.78 3.24
C ILE A 138 -9.49 -5.93 3.23
N ARG A 139 -10.17 -5.92 4.39
CA ARG A 139 -11.40 -5.18 4.65
C ARG A 139 -11.23 -4.31 5.91
N PRO A 140 -12.12 -3.36 6.22
CA PRO A 140 -12.01 -2.48 7.39
C PRO A 140 -11.76 -3.22 8.71
N ARG A 141 -12.36 -4.38 8.93
CA ARG A 141 -12.09 -5.21 10.11
C ARG A 141 -10.61 -5.60 10.27
N HIS A 142 -9.89 -5.73 9.15
CA HIS A 142 -8.47 -6.05 9.20
C HIS A 142 -7.64 -4.82 9.55
N TRP A 143 -8.07 -3.62 9.14
CA TRP A 143 -7.48 -2.37 9.61
C TRP A 143 -7.66 -2.22 11.13
N ASN A 144 -8.85 -2.54 11.64
CA ASN A 144 -9.10 -2.52 13.09
C ASN A 144 -8.16 -3.46 13.85
N ARG A 145 -7.97 -4.69 13.38
CA ARG A 145 -7.01 -5.63 13.97
C ARG A 145 -5.57 -5.12 13.96
N MET A 146 -5.17 -4.41 12.88
CA MET A 146 -3.85 -3.77 12.81
C MET A 146 -3.75 -2.60 13.78
N LEU A 147 -4.80 -1.78 13.91
CA LEU A 147 -4.86 -0.69 14.89
C LEU A 147 -4.79 -1.23 16.33
N GLU A 148 -5.54 -2.28 16.66
CA GLU A 148 -5.45 -2.98 17.95
C GLU A 148 -4.03 -3.45 18.24
N ALA A 149 -3.40 -4.14 17.30
CA ALA A 149 -2.04 -4.64 17.46
C ALA A 149 -1.00 -3.52 17.59
N THR A 150 -1.19 -2.37 16.93
CA THR A 150 -0.32 -1.19 17.14
C THR A 150 -0.52 -0.58 18.53
N GLN A 151 -1.75 -0.53 19.01
CA GLN A 151 -2.06 -0.05 20.36
C GLN A 151 -1.43 -0.96 21.42
N GLU A 152 -1.61 -2.27 21.30
CA GLU A 152 -1.00 -3.26 22.20
C GLU A 152 0.53 -3.11 22.23
N ALA A 153 1.16 -2.97 21.06
CA ALA A 153 2.60 -2.77 20.95
C ALA A 153 3.08 -1.53 21.75
N PHE A 154 2.38 -0.41 21.63
CA PHE A 154 2.74 0.80 22.38
C PHE A 154 2.49 0.66 23.89
N LEU A 155 1.42 -0.03 24.29
CA LEU A 155 1.17 -0.34 25.72
C LEU A 155 2.25 -1.26 26.29
N GLU A 156 2.87 -2.13 25.51
CA GLU A 156 4.00 -2.98 25.88
C GLU A 156 5.35 -2.23 25.86
N GLY A 157 5.36 -0.95 25.51
CA GLY A 157 6.54 -0.09 25.53
C GLY A 157 7.35 -0.09 24.23
N ALA A 158 6.79 -0.55 23.12
CA ALA A 158 7.43 -0.42 21.83
C ALA A 158 7.61 1.06 21.45
N VAL A 159 8.79 1.43 20.96
CA VAL A 159 9.06 2.78 20.43
C VAL A 159 8.57 2.95 19.00
N GLY A 160 8.29 1.85 18.34
CA GLY A 160 7.76 1.82 16.97
C GLY A 160 7.23 0.46 16.56
N VAL A 161 6.48 0.49 15.48
CA VAL A 161 5.81 -0.69 14.89
C VAL A 161 6.12 -0.75 13.42
N VAL A 162 6.39 -1.95 12.92
CA VAL A 162 6.48 -2.24 11.49
C VAL A 162 5.36 -3.19 11.10
N ILE A 163 4.55 -2.82 10.11
CA ILE A 163 3.51 -3.68 9.55
C ILE A 163 3.99 -4.18 8.19
N THR A 164 4.17 -5.49 8.04
CA THR A 164 4.45 -6.10 6.75
C THR A 164 3.14 -6.45 6.03
N HIS A 165 3.02 -6.07 4.77
CA HIS A 165 1.76 -6.06 4.04
C HIS A 165 1.96 -6.41 2.56
N GLY A 166 0.95 -6.99 1.92
CA GLY A 166 0.93 -7.14 0.47
C GLY A 166 0.78 -5.78 -0.22
N THR A 167 1.49 -5.57 -1.34
CA THR A 167 1.67 -4.23 -1.88
C THR A 167 0.48 -3.65 -2.65
N ASP A 168 -0.50 -4.46 -3.08
CA ASP A 168 -1.58 -3.98 -3.97
C ASP A 168 -2.51 -2.97 -3.29
N THR A 169 -2.85 -3.20 -2.02
CA THR A 169 -3.69 -2.29 -1.21
C THR A 169 -2.96 -1.67 -0.02
N LEU A 170 -1.63 -1.77 0.04
CA LEU A 170 -0.81 -1.22 1.12
C LEU A 170 -1.11 0.27 1.37
N HIS A 171 -1.30 1.06 0.33
CA HIS A 171 -1.61 2.48 0.43
C HIS A 171 -2.97 2.80 1.05
N PHE A 172 -3.98 1.92 0.89
CA PHE A 172 -5.25 2.05 1.62
C PHE A 172 -5.05 1.78 3.11
N THR A 173 -4.31 0.72 3.44
CA THR A 173 -4.01 0.39 4.83
C THR A 173 -3.16 1.47 5.49
N ALA A 174 -2.18 2.04 4.79
CA ALA A 174 -1.37 3.14 5.32
C ALA A 174 -2.22 4.38 5.64
N ALA A 175 -3.16 4.72 4.78
CA ALA A 175 -4.13 5.77 5.05
C ALA A 175 -5.02 5.41 6.26
N ALA A 176 -5.50 4.16 6.35
CA ALA A 176 -6.37 3.73 7.44
C ALA A 176 -5.66 3.80 8.81
N ILE A 177 -4.43 3.33 8.89
CA ILE A 177 -3.64 3.42 10.13
C ILE A 177 -3.35 4.89 10.50
N SER A 178 -3.05 5.74 9.50
CA SER A 178 -2.84 7.17 9.73
C SER A 178 -4.11 7.85 10.26
N TYR A 179 -5.27 7.65 9.63
CA TYR A 179 -6.54 8.23 10.09
C TYR A 179 -6.99 7.66 11.43
N GLY A 180 -6.79 6.37 11.67
CA GLY A 180 -7.12 5.76 12.95
C GLY A 180 -6.38 6.41 14.12
N TRP A 181 -5.11 6.73 13.96
CA TRP A 181 -4.30 7.33 15.04
C TRP A 181 -4.37 8.87 15.12
N ALA A 182 -4.53 9.55 13.98
CA ALA A 182 -4.36 11.00 13.95
C ALA A 182 -5.49 11.77 13.27
N GLY A 183 -6.49 11.12 12.74
CA GLY A 183 -7.57 11.75 11.96
C GLY A 183 -8.44 12.73 12.73
N GLN A 184 -8.37 12.76 14.05
CA GLN A 184 -9.07 13.74 14.91
C GLN A 184 -8.10 14.72 15.60
N GLY A 185 -6.99 15.02 14.94
CA GLY A 185 -6.02 16.01 15.43
C GLY A 185 -5.02 15.48 16.45
N GLY A 186 -4.92 14.16 16.62
CA GLY A 186 -3.94 13.51 17.49
C GLY A 186 -2.68 13.04 16.76
N ARG A 187 -1.85 12.27 17.46
CA ARG A 187 -0.72 11.53 16.91
C ARG A 187 -0.55 10.16 17.58
N PRO A 188 0.06 9.16 16.94
CA PRO A 188 0.41 7.91 17.61
C PRO A 188 1.51 8.12 18.66
N PRO A 189 1.59 7.25 19.70
CA PRO A 189 2.64 7.30 20.72
C PRO A 189 4.05 7.05 20.16
N GLY A 190 4.16 6.24 19.12
CA GLY A 190 5.41 5.85 18.50
C GLY A 190 5.30 5.80 16.98
N ARG A 191 6.39 5.44 16.34
CA ARG A 191 6.52 5.40 14.87
C ARG A 191 5.80 4.19 14.32
N ILE A 192 5.07 4.37 13.22
CA ILE A 192 4.42 3.27 12.50
C ILE A 192 4.93 3.27 11.05
N ALA A 193 5.65 2.22 10.67
CA ALA A 193 6.12 2.01 9.30
C ALA A 193 5.38 0.83 8.67
N ILE A 194 4.91 0.99 7.44
CA ILE A 194 4.26 -0.05 6.68
C ILE A 194 5.14 -0.38 5.48
N THR A 195 5.44 -1.66 5.30
CA THR A 195 6.33 -2.12 4.24
C THR A 195 5.82 -3.41 3.60
N GLY A 196 6.45 -3.78 2.51
CA GLY A 196 6.16 -4.99 1.75
C GLY A 196 7.26 -5.24 0.72
N SER A 197 7.05 -6.16 -0.18
CA SER A 197 7.97 -6.34 -1.31
C SER A 197 7.23 -6.62 -2.61
N GLN A 198 7.82 -6.18 -3.72
CA GLN A 198 7.34 -6.50 -5.06
C GLN A 198 7.80 -7.88 -5.52
N ARG A 199 8.89 -8.37 -4.92
CA ARG A 199 9.51 -9.65 -5.25
C ARG A 199 9.79 -10.44 -3.99
N SER A 200 9.44 -11.73 -4.03
CA SER A 200 9.64 -12.63 -2.90
C SER A 200 11.12 -12.76 -2.52
N PRO A 201 11.43 -13.03 -1.24
CA PRO A 201 12.80 -13.15 -0.73
C PRO A 201 13.65 -14.21 -1.43
N ASP A 202 13.03 -15.22 -2.02
CA ASP A 202 13.69 -16.31 -2.76
C ASP A 202 14.15 -15.91 -4.17
N ARG A 203 14.01 -14.65 -4.56
CA ARG A 203 14.48 -14.12 -5.84
C ARG A 203 15.71 -13.23 -5.65
N GLY A 204 16.76 -13.42 -6.47
CA GLY A 204 18.01 -12.66 -6.38
C GLY A 204 17.91 -11.16 -6.61
N SER A 205 16.73 -10.64 -7.01
CA SER A 205 16.46 -9.21 -7.13
C SER A 205 15.32 -8.78 -6.20
N SER A 206 15.17 -9.50 -5.08
CA SER A 206 14.17 -9.16 -4.05
C SER A 206 14.50 -7.81 -3.42
N ASP A 207 13.44 -7.06 -3.16
CA ASP A 207 13.46 -5.81 -2.41
C ASP A 207 13.08 -6.00 -0.92
N ALA A 208 12.82 -7.25 -0.51
CA ALA A 208 12.27 -7.55 0.81
C ALA A 208 13.22 -7.17 1.96
N ALA A 209 14.49 -7.57 1.88
CA ALA A 209 15.45 -7.33 2.97
C ALA A 209 15.73 -5.85 3.17
N GLU A 210 16.03 -5.09 2.10
CA GLU A 210 16.30 -3.65 2.21
C GLU A 210 15.08 -2.87 2.69
N ASN A 211 13.88 -3.20 2.18
CA ASN A 211 12.63 -2.58 2.64
C ASN A 211 12.41 -2.83 4.13
N LEU A 212 12.64 -4.06 4.59
CA LEU A 212 12.44 -4.42 5.99
C LEU A 212 13.48 -3.75 6.90
N ILE A 213 14.76 -3.75 6.52
CA ILE A 213 15.83 -3.05 7.24
C ILE A 213 15.50 -1.57 7.37
N ALA A 214 15.10 -0.92 6.27
CA ALA A 214 14.74 0.49 6.28
C ALA A 214 13.51 0.77 7.17
N ALA A 215 12.47 -0.06 7.09
CA ALA A 215 11.25 0.10 7.89
C ALA A 215 11.53 -0.08 9.39
N VAL A 216 12.31 -1.10 9.78
CA VAL A 216 12.71 -1.33 11.18
C VAL A 216 13.60 -0.19 11.68
N HIS A 217 14.54 0.28 10.83
CA HIS A 217 15.38 1.42 11.21
C HIS A 217 14.58 2.70 11.43
N TRP A 218 13.57 2.99 10.58
CA TRP A 218 12.65 4.10 10.82
C TRP A 218 11.87 3.94 12.12
N ALA A 219 11.28 2.77 12.35
CA ALA A 219 10.50 2.49 13.54
C ALA A 219 11.34 2.61 14.84
N ALA A 220 12.61 2.19 14.79
CA ALA A 220 13.51 2.24 15.93
C ALA A 220 14.11 3.63 16.17
N HIS A 221 14.54 4.33 15.13
CA HIS A 221 15.42 5.50 15.22
C HIS A 221 14.93 6.73 14.46
N GLY A 222 13.79 6.68 13.78
CA GLY A 222 13.17 7.83 13.15
C GLY A 222 12.76 8.91 14.19
N PRO A 223 12.32 10.09 13.76
CA PRO A 223 11.79 11.11 14.65
C PRO A 223 10.49 10.64 15.33
N SER A 224 10.15 11.21 16.46
CA SER A 224 8.82 11.01 17.04
C SER A 224 7.78 11.59 16.10
N PRO A 225 6.65 10.90 15.89
CA PRO A 225 5.61 11.38 14.98
C PRO A 225 5.03 12.70 15.47
N THR A 226 4.75 13.61 14.52
CA THR A 226 4.10 14.89 14.80
C THR A 226 2.59 14.82 14.69
N GLY A 227 2.08 13.89 13.91
CA GLY A 227 0.67 13.77 13.53
C GLY A 227 0.35 14.39 12.16
N ASP A 228 1.31 15.09 11.54
CA ASP A 228 1.16 15.73 10.23
C ASP A 228 1.91 14.96 9.14
N GLY A 229 1.22 14.03 8.49
CA GLY A 229 1.76 13.22 7.40
C GLY A 229 2.65 12.04 7.83
N ASP A 230 3.08 12.00 9.08
CA ASP A 230 4.02 11.01 9.63
C ASP A 230 3.39 10.02 10.61
N SER A 231 2.06 10.07 10.81
CA SER A 231 1.32 9.21 11.75
C SER A 231 1.48 7.73 11.42
N ALA A 232 1.49 7.38 10.15
CA ALA A 232 2.00 6.14 9.60
C ALA A 232 2.71 6.44 8.29
N VAL A 233 3.82 5.78 8.03
CA VAL A 233 4.60 5.98 6.81
C VAL A 233 4.73 4.71 6.01
N VAL A 234 4.87 4.83 4.70
CA VAL A 234 5.20 3.72 3.79
C VAL A 234 6.71 3.75 3.51
N VAL A 235 7.40 2.65 3.80
CA VAL A 235 8.84 2.53 3.60
C VAL A 235 9.13 1.46 2.58
N LEU A 236 9.52 1.85 1.37
CA LEU A 236 9.77 0.98 0.23
C LEU A 236 10.87 1.56 -0.67
N HIS A 237 11.45 0.74 -1.55
CA HIS A 237 12.46 1.20 -2.51
C HIS A 237 12.06 2.51 -3.20
N ALA A 238 12.96 3.48 -3.20
CA ALA A 238 12.76 4.79 -3.81
C ALA A 238 12.64 4.69 -5.33
N ASP A 239 13.42 3.79 -5.93
CA ASP A 239 13.40 3.47 -7.37
C ASP A 239 13.70 1.98 -7.61
N SER A 240 14.19 1.62 -8.77
CA SER A 240 14.53 0.22 -9.11
C SER A 240 15.95 -0.18 -8.72
N SER A 241 16.75 0.76 -8.21
CA SER A 241 18.14 0.51 -7.75
C SER A 241 18.16 0.00 -6.31
N ASP A 242 19.26 -0.63 -5.91
CA ASP A 242 19.49 -1.04 -4.53
C ASP A 242 19.99 0.12 -3.67
N GLY A 243 19.87 -0.03 -2.36
CA GLY A 243 20.52 0.83 -1.37
C GLY A 243 19.76 2.08 -0.96
N CYS A 244 18.54 2.34 -1.49
CA CYS A 244 17.74 3.49 -1.10
C CYS A 244 16.25 3.17 -1.01
N CYS A 245 15.67 3.40 0.18
CA CYS A 245 14.24 3.32 0.42
C CYS A 245 13.68 4.71 0.73
N ALA A 246 12.52 5.04 0.17
CA ALA A 246 11.80 6.27 0.46
C ALA A 246 10.85 6.07 1.65
N VAL A 247 10.75 7.08 2.50
CA VAL A 247 9.76 7.20 3.56
C VAL A 247 8.65 8.12 3.07
N LEU A 248 7.50 7.56 2.76
CA LEU A 248 6.38 8.28 2.16
C LEU A 248 5.28 8.51 3.20
N PRO A 249 4.61 9.69 3.22
CA PRO A 249 3.44 9.90 4.06
C PRO A 249 2.35 8.86 3.75
N GLY A 250 1.79 8.21 4.77
CA GLY A 250 0.82 7.13 4.58
C GLY A 250 -0.43 7.56 3.82
N CYS A 251 -0.96 8.74 4.14
CA CYS A 251 -2.14 9.31 3.46
C CYS A 251 -1.86 9.84 2.05
N ALA A 252 -0.59 10.08 1.69
CA ALA A 252 -0.20 10.60 0.38
C ALA A 252 0.50 9.56 -0.50
N SER A 253 0.59 8.31 -0.10
CA SER A 253 1.27 7.27 -0.86
C SER A 253 0.34 6.58 -1.85
N ARG A 254 0.90 6.12 -2.98
CA ARG A 254 0.18 5.29 -3.96
C ARG A 254 1.10 4.34 -4.71
N LYS A 255 0.56 3.17 -5.07
CA LYS A 255 1.22 2.22 -5.98
C LYS A 255 0.98 2.64 -7.43
N TYR A 256 2.07 2.92 -8.16
CA TYR A 256 2.05 3.37 -9.56
C TYR A 256 2.38 2.29 -10.59
N HIS A 257 2.96 1.21 -10.14
CA HIS A 257 3.40 0.14 -11.02
C HIS A 257 3.04 -1.22 -10.44
N SER A 258 2.59 -2.12 -11.28
CA SER A 258 2.11 -3.45 -10.85
C SER A 258 3.19 -4.32 -10.18
N SER A 259 4.47 -4.16 -10.52
CA SER A 259 5.53 -5.09 -10.10
C SER A 259 6.94 -4.52 -9.95
N ARG A 260 7.18 -3.21 -10.23
CA ARG A 260 8.51 -2.60 -10.11
C ARG A 260 8.85 -2.33 -8.64
N ARG A 261 10.12 -2.49 -8.21
CA ARG A 261 10.55 -2.22 -6.84
C ARG A 261 10.20 -0.80 -6.39
N GLY A 262 10.57 0.23 -7.14
CA GLY A 262 10.16 1.62 -6.90
C GLY A 262 8.74 1.95 -7.36
N ALA A 263 7.77 1.08 -7.05
CA ALA A 263 6.38 1.23 -7.48
C ALA A 263 5.62 2.31 -6.72
N PHE A 264 6.03 2.65 -5.51
CA PHE A 264 5.33 3.61 -4.66
C PHE A 264 5.89 5.02 -4.80
N LYS A 265 5.02 6.00 -4.80
CA LYS A 265 5.37 7.42 -4.83
C LYS A 265 4.42 8.21 -3.94
N SER A 266 4.90 9.35 -3.44
CA SER A 266 4.04 10.36 -2.82
C SER A 266 3.22 11.09 -3.89
N ILE A 267 2.04 11.54 -3.50
CA ILE A 267 1.12 12.34 -4.32
C ILE A 267 0.90 13.66 -3.62
N ASN A 268 1.04 14.76 -4.35
CA ASN A 268 0.88 16.13 -3.86
C ASN A 268 1.80 16.50 -2.68
N GLN A 269 2.78 15.65 -2.38
CA GLN A 269 3.78 15.85 -1.32
C GLN A 269 5.11 15.20 -1.70
N ASN A 270 6.20 15.66 -1.09
CA ASN A 270 7.50 15.02 -1.19
C ASN A 270 7.60 13.83 -0.21
N PRO A 271 8.48 12.85 -0.47
CA PRO A 271 8.86 11.90 0.55
C PRO A 271 9.41 12.62 1.78
N ILE A 272 9.09 12.14 2.98
CA ILE A 272 9.58 12.69 4.26
C ILE A 272 11.10 12.58 4.35
N ALA A 273 11.61 11.39 4.00
CA ALA A 273 13.03 11.07 4.07
C ALA A 273 13.39 9.98 3.06
N ASN A 274 14.69 9.80 2.88
CA ASN A 274 15.27 8.61 2.27
C ASN A 274 16.11 7.85 3.32
N ILE A 275 16.05 6.53 3.26
CA ILE A 275 16.88 5.64 4.08
C ILE A 275 17.84 4.93 3.16
N PHE A 276 19.12 5.22 3.33
CA PHE A 276 20.18 4.56 2.59
C PHE A 276 20.65 3.34 3.37
N VAL A 277 20.68 2.19 2.71
CA VAL A 277 21.13 0.92 3.27
C VAL A 277 22.42 0.54 2.57
N ASP A 278 23.54 0.62 3.27
CA ASP A 278 24.85 0.26 2.74
C ASP A 278 25.64 -0.61 3.73
N LYS A 279 26.89 -0.93 3.39
CA LYS A 279 27.79 -1.76 4.24
C LYS A 279 28.07 -1.17 5.63
N LYS A 280 27.75 0.11 5.87
CA LYS A 280 27.94 0.76 7.16
C LYS A 280 26.65 0.72 8.01
N GLY A 281 25.59 0.19 7.46
CA GLY A 281 24.26 0.14 8.04
C GLY A 281 23.31 1.19 7.48
N PRO A 282 22.05 1.17 7.93
CA PRO A 282 21.04 2.12 7.48
C PRO A 282 21.26 3.53 8.07
N ARG A 283 20.97 4.57 7.28
CA ARG A 283 20.98 5.97 7.73
C ARG A 283 19.84 6.75 7.09
N ILE A 284 19.26 7.67 7.84
CA ILE A 284 18.14 8.52 7.42
C ILE A 284 18.68 9.85 6.88
N GLU A 285 18.20 10.28 5.72
CA GLU A 285 18.37 11.63 5.19
C GLU A 285 17.00 12.26 4.95
N PHE A 286 16.72 13.35 5.63
CA PHE A 286 15.46 14.09 5.48
C PHE A 286 15.48 14.94 4.21
N ASN A 287 14.35 14.95 3.48
CA ASN A 287 14.24 15.73 2.25
C ASN A 287 13.91 17.20 2.53
N GLU A 288 13.18 17.49 3.59
CA GLU A 288 12.85 18.84 4.03
C GLU A 288 12.89 18.92 5.55
N THR A 289 13.32 20.06 6.09
CA THR A 289 13.34 20.33 7.53
C THR A 289 12.16 21.22 7.93
N GLN A 290 10.95 20.86 7.56
CA GLN A 290 9.78 21.51 8.14
C GLN A 290 9.63 21.00 9.58
N VAL A 291 9.76 21.91 10.53
CA VAL A 291 9.51 21.61 11.94
C VAL A 291 8.02 21.86 12.18
N HIS A 292 7.24 20.79 12.21
CA HIS A 292 5.85 20.87 12.63
C HIS A 292 5.76 20.76 14.15
N GLU A 293 4.86 21.53 14.75
CA GLU A 293 4.53 21.38 16.15
C GLU A 293 3.78 20.05 16.35
N ALA A 294 4.28 19.20 17.25
CA ALA A 294 3.68 17.90 17.47
C ALA A 294 2.29 18.03 18.10
N ARG A 295 1.33 17.31 17.54
CA ARG A 295 -0.02 17.20 18.07
C ARG A 295 -0.04 16.45 19.40
N ILE A 296 -1.17 16.47 20.08
CA ILE A 296 -1.37 15.74 21.33
C ILE A 296 -1.35 14.22 21.03
N GLU A 297 -0.67 13.48 21.87
CA GLU A 297 -0.62 12.03 21.79
C GLU A 297 -1.99 11.42 22.05
N SER A 298 -2.44 10.55 21.16
CA SER A 298 -3.70 9.82 21.28
C SER A 298 -3.51 8.62 22.21
N GLU A 299 -4.40 8.45 23.18
CA GLU A 299 -4.41 7.28 24.07
C GLU A 299 -4.78 5.99 23.35
N SER A 300 -5.63 6.10 22.32
CA SER A 300 -6.11 4.98 21.51
C SER A 300 -6.41 5.44 20.09
N PRO A 301 -6.35 4.53 19.10
CA PRO A 301 -6.81 4.84 17.75
C PRO A 301 -8.35 4.88 17.70
N ILE A 302 -8.88 5.55 16.68
CA ILE A 302 -10.29 5.46 16.30
C ILE A 302 -10.44 4.30 15.33
N PHE A 303 -11.34 3.37 15.66
CA PHE A 303 -11.64 2.20 14.84
C PHE A 303 -12.66 2.52 13.75
N PHE A 304 -12.58 1.77 12.67
CA PHE A 304 -13.51 1.86 11.55
C PHE A 304 -14.80 1.08 11.84
N ASP A 305 -15.97 1.67 11.64
CA ASP A 305 -17.24 0.94 11.70
C ASP A 305 -17.35 -0.01 10.49
N GLU A 306 -17.28 -1.31 10.77
CA GLU A 306 -17.28 -2.37 9.73
C GLU A 306 -18.60 -2.46 8.94
N ASN A 307 -19.65 -1.81 9.41
CA ASN A 307 -20.97 -1.82 8.78
C ASN A 307 -21.14 -0.71 7.74
N ILE A 308 -20.24 0.26 7.69
CA ILE A 308 -20.28 1.35 6.71
C ILE A 308 -20.08 0.80 5.30
N ARG A 309 -20.97 1.20 4.41
CA ARG A 309 -20.98 0.83 3.00
C ARG A 309 -20.86 2.07 2.13
N ILE A 310 -19.77 2.19 1.39
CA ILE A 310 -19.52 3.29 0.45
C ILE A 310 -19.59 2.72 -0.97
N ALA A 311 -20.41 3.33 -1.83
CA ALA A 311 -20.48 2.97 -3.24
C ALA A 311 -19.50 3.83 -4.03
N GLU A 312 -18.57 3.19 -4.74
CA GLU A 312 -17.47 3.81 -5.47
C GLU A 312 -17.74 3.82 -6.97
N PHE A 313 -17.61 5.01 -7.61
CA PHE A 313 -17.88 5.21 -9.03
C PHE A 313 -16.74 5.95 -9.71
N SER A 314 -16.34 5.47 -10.88
CA SER A 314 -15.40 6.19 -11.76
C SER A 314 -16.15 6.99 -12.81
N SER A 315 -15.87 8.29 -12.89
CA SER A 315 -16.42 9.17 -13.92
C SER A 315 -15.83 8.82 -15.29
N GLY A 316 -16.68 8.72 -16.28
CA GLY A 316 -16.32 8.40 -17.65
C GLY A 316 -17.56 8.21 -18.52
N PRO A 317 -17.40 7.81 -19.80
CA PRO A 317 -18.50 7.71 -20.77
C PRO A 317 -19.54 6.63 -20.41
N HIS A 318 -19.24 5.77 -19.44
CA HIS A 318 -20.14 4.70 -18.97
C HIS A 318 -20.63 4.87 -17.53
N LEU A 319 -20.54 6.08 -16.97
CA LEU A 319 -21.19 6.37 -15.70
C LEU A 319 -22.65 6.70 -15.96
N HIS A 320 -23.56 5.78 -15.61
CA HIS A 320 -25.00 5.89 -15.81
C HIS A 320 -25.75 6.11 -14.51
N SER A 321 -26.87 6.84 -14.60
CA SER A 321 -27.71 7.20 -13.45
C SER A 321 -28.33 5.99 -12.75
N ASP A 322 -28.65 4.92 -13.48
CA ASP A 322 -29.23 3.70 -12.94
C ASP A 322 -28.27 2.94 -12.01
N LEU A 323 -26.95 2.98 -12.27
CA LEU A 323 -25.96 2.41 -11.37
C LEU A 323 -25.89 3.18 -10.04
N VAL A 324 -25.96 4.50 -10.12
CA VAL A 324 -25.99 5.36 -8.93
C VAL A 324 -27.28 5.15 -8.14
N GLN A 325 -28.43 5.10 -8.84
CA GLN A 325 -29.73 4.84 -8.24
C GLN A 325 -29.74 3.47 -7.54
N ALA A 326 -29.18 2.42 -8.14
CA ALA A 326 -29.12 1.10 -7.53
C ALA A 326 -28.33 1.09 -6.21
N ALA A 327 -27.28 1.89 -6.09
CA ALA A 327 -26.56 2.05 -4.82
C ALA A 327 -27.39 2.79 -3.78
N ILE A 328 -28.12 3.84 -4.18
CA ILE A 328 -29.04 4.57 -3.32
C ILE A 328 -30.14 3.64 -2.79
N ASP A 329 -30.79 2.90 -3.69
CA ASP A 329 -31.87 1.95 -3.34
C ASP A 329 -31.37 0.80 -2.45
N SER A 330 -30.07 0.48 -2.54
CA SER A 330 -29.39 -0.52 -1.70
C SER A 330 -28.95 0.03 -0.34
N ASN A 331 -29.27 1.29 0.00
CA ASN A 331 -28.94 1.96 1.25
C ASN A 331 -27.43 1.96 1.56
N TYR A 332 -26.60 2.38 0.60
CA TYR A 332 -25.21 2.72 0.90
C TYR A 332 -25.14 4.00 1.73
N ASP A 333 -24.24 4.04 2.73
CA ASP A 333 -24.08 5.19 3.63
C ASP A 333 -23.55 6.43 2.92
N ALA A 334 -22.77 6.25 1.85
CA ALA A 334 -22.25 7.34 1.04
C ALA A 334 -21.98 6.90 -0.41
N LEU A 335 -21.95 7.88 -1.31
CA LEU A 335 -21.49 7.73 -2.69
C LEU A 335 -20.14 8.43 -2.85
N TYR A 336 -19.17 7.73 -3.44
CA TYR A 336 -17.81 8.23 -3.65
C TYR A 336 -17.46 8.21 -5.13
N PHE A 337 -17.17 9.40 -5.69
CA PHE A 337 -16.93 9.55 -7.12
C PHE A 337 -15.48 9.92 -7.41
N HIS A 338 -14.85 9.19 -8.32
CA HIS A 338 -13.60 9.57 -8.95
C HIS A 338 -13.90 10.43 -10.18
N GLY A 339 -13.91 11.74 -10.02
CA GLY A 339 -14.14 12.70 -11.08
C GLY A 339 -13.00 12.76 -12.10
N THR A 340 -13.20 13.48 -13.18
CA THR A 340 -12.17 13.78 -14.18
C THR A 340 -11.57 15.17 -13.94
N GLY A 341 -10.30 15.35 -14.30
CA GLY A 341 -9.59 16.64 -14.17
C GLY A 341 -9.72 17.22 -12.75
N LEU A 342 -10.30 18.38 -12.62
CA LEU A 342 -10.51 19.08 -11.34
C LEU A 342 -11.64 18.49 -10.47
N GLY A 343 -12.12 17.30 -10.76
CA GLY A 343 -13.21 16.65 -10.01
C GLY A 343 -14.56 16.77 -10.70
N HIS A 344 -14.67 16.50 -12.00
CA HIS A 344 -15.91 16.67 -12.74
C HIS A 344 -16.62 15.37 -13.09
N LEU A 345 -17.95 15.41 -13.07
CA LEU A 345 -18.84 14.36 -13.54
C LEU A 345 -19.55 14.78 -14.85
N PRO A 346 -20.06 13.83 -15.65
CA PRO A 346 -20.83 14.11 -16.86
C PRO A 346 -22.30 14.48 -16.47
N ILE A 347 -22.52 15.72 -15.99
CA ILE A 347 -23.83 16.19 -15.48
C ILE A 347 -24.45 17.33 -16.29
N GLN A 348 -23.85 17.69 -17.42
CA GLN A 348 -24.36 18.76 -18.29
C GLN A 348 -24.69 18.21 -19.67
N ASP A 349 -25.73 18.78 -20.30
CA ASP A 349 -26.22 18.42 -21.63
C ASP A 349 -26.47 19.69 -22.47
N PRO A 350 -25.38 20.41 -22.87
CA PRO A 350 -25.51 21.68 -23.54
C PRO A 350 -26.10 21.59 -24.96
N GLU A 351 -25.93 20.45 -25.61
CA GLU A 351 -26.41 20.22 -26.98
C GLU A 351 -27.81 19.55 -27.01
N ASN A 352 -28.34 19.19 -25.84
CA ASN A 352 -29.62 18.45 -25.68
C ASN A 352 -29.62 17.07 -26.40
N ASP A 353 -28.48 16.39 -26.41
CA ASP A 353 -28.27 15.06 -27.01
C ASP A 353 -27.84 13.99 -26.02
N SER A 354 -27.63 14.38 -24.77
CA SER A 354 -27.07 13.54 -23.71
C SER A 354 -27.96 13.51 -22.46
N SER A 355 -29.24 13.13 -22.67
CA SER A 355 -30.27 13.12 -21.59
C SER A 355 -29.86 12.31 -20.36
N GLU A 356 -28.92 11.34 -20.51
CA GLU A 356 -28.38 10.57 -19.40
C GLU A 356 -27.60 11.44 -18.41
N ASN A 357 -26.87 12.45 -18.88
CA ASN A 357 -26.17 13.40 -18.03
C ASN A 357 -27.14 14.20 -17.13
N THR A 358 -28.29 14.59 -17.69
CA THR A 358 -29.35 15.27 -16.94
C THR A 358 -29.94 14.33 -15.89
N LYS A 359 -30.21 13.07 -16.22
CA LYS A 359 -30.71 12.09 -15.26
C LYS A 359 -29.71 11.86 -14.13
N LEU A 360 -28.42 11.68 -14.46
CA LEU A 360 -27.38 11.52 -13.45
C LEU A 360 -27.32 12.70 -12.49
N LYS A 361 -27.39 13.95 -13.02
CA LYS A 361 -27.47 15.17 -12.20
C LYS A 361 -28.64 15.10 -11.22
N LEU A 362 -29.87 14.83 -11.73
CA LEU A 362 -31.05 14.78 -10.90
C LEU A 362 -30.99 13.68 -9.84
N THR A 363 -30.49 12.48 -10.19
CA THR A 363 -30.31 11.38 -9.23
C THR A 363 -29.43 11.79 -8.07
N ILE A 364 -28.27 12.43 -8.35
CA ILE A 364 -27.35 12.89 -7.30
C ILE A 364 -27.97 14.05 -6.50
N GLU A 365 -28.63 14.99 -7.16
CA GLU A 365 -29.29 16.12 -6.51
C GLU A 365 -30.37 15.68 -5.53
N ASP A 366 -31.25 14.77 -5.93
CA ASP A 366 -32.32 14.24 -5.10
C ASP A 366 -31.77 13.46 -3.90
N TYR A 367 -30.70 12.68 -4.11
CA TYR A 367 -29.99 11.99 -3.04
C TYR A 367 -29.40 12.98 -2.03
N CYS A 368 -28.69 14.02 -2.48
CA CYS A 368 -28.12 15.03 -1.60
C CYS A 368 -29.18 15.83 -0.85
N LYS A 369 -30.29 16.21 -1.52
CA LYS A 369 -31.44 16.90 -0.90
C LYS A 369 -32.13 16.07 0.18
N SER A 370 -32.09 14.75 0.06
CA SER A 370 -32.60 13.84 1.10
C SER A 370 -31.66 13.64 2.29
N GLY A 371 -30.52 14.35 2.32
CA GLY A 371 -29.49 14.23 3.36
C GLY A 371 -28.39 13.24 3.02
N GLY A 372 -28.37 12.70 1.79
CA GLY A 372 -27.36 11.76 1.34
C GLY A 372 -25.97 12.39 1.19
N ILE A 373 -24.93 11.60 1.38
CA ILE A 373 -23.52 12.02 1.34
C ILE A 373 -22.91 11.60 0.01
N ALA A 374 -22.67 12.56 -0.88
CA ALA A 374 -22.00 12.35 -2.17
C ALA A 374 -20.69 13.12 -2.19
N VAL A 375 -19.58 12.39 -2.25
CA VAL A 375 -18.22 12.93 -2.21
C VAL A 375 -17.55 12.74 -3.57
N ILE A 376 -16.80 13.76 -4.02
CA ILE A 376 -16.03 13.68 -5.25
C ILE A 376 -14.55 13.92 -4.98
N THR A 377 -13.71 13.10 -5.60
CA THR A 377 -12.28 13.26 -5.74
C THR A 377 -11.91 13.35 -7.22
N THR A 378 -10.64 13.17 -7.58
CA THR A 378 -10.24 13.14 -8.99
C THR A 378 -9.46 11.87 -9.33
N GLN A 379 -9.66 11.34 -10.54
CA GLN A 379 -8.83 10.27 -11.11
C GLN A 379 -7.42 10.78 -11.47
N THR A 380 -7.26 12.08 -11.59
CA THR A 380 -5.96 12.70 -11.85
C THR A 380 -5.06 12.52 -10.64
N ILE A 381 -3.87 12.01 -10.87
CA ILE A 381 -3.00 11.56 -9.78
C ILE A 381 -2.49 12.73 -8.95
N HIS A 382 -2.16 13.84 -9.58
CA HIS A 382 -1.67 15.05 -8.93
C HIS A 382 -2.66 16.21 -9.11
N GLY A 383 -2.65 17.14 -8.17
CA GLY A 383 -3.49 18.31 -8.16
C GLY A 383 -4.74 18.19 -7.28
N PRO A 384 -5.35 19.31 -6.90
CA PRO A 384 -6.52 19.38 -6.06
C PRO A 384 -7.81 19.09 -6.83
N VAL A 385 -8.87 18.79 -6.09
CA VAL A 385 -10.24 18.97 -6.57
C VAL A 385 -10.56 20.46 -6.49
N HIS A 386 -10.91 21.09 -7.62
CA HIS A 386 -11.22 22.51 -7.66
C HIS A 386 -12.52 22.77 -8.44
N LEU A 387 -13.61 22.86 -7.71
CA LEU A 387 -14.96 22.95 -8.29
C LEU A 387 -15.38 24.38 -8.70
N ASP A 388 -14.63 25.42 -8.34
CA ASP A 388 -14.99 26.80 -8.64
C ASP A 388 -14.58 27.27 -10.04
N VAL A 389 -13.63 26.57 -10.70
CA VAL A 389 -13.08 27.00 -11.98
C VAL A 389 -14.11 26.95 -13.10
N TYR A 390 -14.83 25.86 -13.23
CA TYR A 390 -15.82 25.65 -14.29
C TYR A 390 -17.26 25.70 -13.77
N SER A 391 -18.19 26.12 -14.63
CA SER A 391 -19.63 26.09 -14.31
C SER A 391 -20.10 24.71 -13.85
N LYS A 392 -19.60 23.65 -14.47
CA LYS A 392 -19.88 22.26 -14.12
C LYS A 392 -19.52 21.94 -12.66
N GLY A 393 -18.36 22.40 -12.19
CA GLY A 393 -17.96 22.22 -10.79
C GLY A 393 -18.87 22.96 -9.82
N ARG A 394 -19.23 24.21 -10.14
CA ARG A 394 -20.21 24.98 -9.36
C ARG A 394 -21.60 24.33 -9.36
N ASP A 395 -22.01 23.74 -10.47
CA ASP A 395 -23.26 22.96 -10.54
C ASP A 395 -23.18 21.75 -9.60
N GLN A 396 -22.05 21.05 -9.54
CA GLN A 396 -21.85 19.93 -8.61
C GLN A 396 -21.94 20.38 -7.14
N GLN A 397 -21.34 21.50 -6.78
CA GLN A 397 -21.48 22.06 -5.44
C GLN A 397 -22.96 22.45 -5.16
N SER A 398 -23.63 23.10 -6.13
CA SER A 398 -25.01 23.56 -5.96
C SER A 398 -26.00 22.42 -5.73
N ILE A 399 -25.76 21.23 -6.26
CA ILE A 399 -26.58 20.03 -6.01
C ILE A 399 -26.16 19.27 -4.75
N GLY A 400 -25.16 19.77 -4.01
CA GLY A 400 -24.77 19.24 -2.71
C GLY A 400 -23.61 18.25 -2.73
N MET A 401 -22.79 18.19 -3.77
CA MET A 401 -21.59 17.34 -3.74
C MET A 401 -20.48 17.96 -2.91
N ILE A 402 -19.82 17.13 -2.11
CA ILE A 402 -18.67 17.48 -1.24
C ILE A 402 -17.38 17.12 -1.97
N GLY A 403 -16.33 17.94 -1.90
CA GLY A 403 -15.04 17.57 -2.50
C GLY A 403 -14.10 18.74 -2.79
N HIS A 404 -14.62 19.97 -2.87
CA HIS A 404 -13.83 21.16 -3.18
C HIS A 404 -12.65 21.34 -2.20
N GLY A 405 -11.46 21.67 -2.74
CA GLY A 405 -10.25 21.95 -1.95
C GLY A 405 -9.42 20.72 -1.57
N SER A 406 -9.92 19.50 -1.76
CA SER A 406 -9.21 18.30 -1.32
C SER A 406 -7.98 18.01 -2.17
N LEU A 407 -6.84 17.74 -1.51
CA LEU A 407 -5.58 17.26 -2.07
C LEU A 407 -5.38 15.75 -1.86
N CYS A 408 -6.30 15.08 -1.17
CA CYS A 408 -6.19 13.66 -0.88
C CYS A 408 -6.14 12.81 -2.15
N PRO A 409 -5.18 11.87 -2.26
CA PRO A 409 -5.24 10.85 -3.29
C PRO A 409 -6.58 10.09 -3.24
N PRO A 410 -7.12 9.61 -4.36
CA PRO A 410 -8.45 8.97 -4.39
C PRO A 410 -8.61 7.82 -3.39
N SER A 411 -7.57 6.97 -3.25
CA SER A 411 -7.58 5.86 -2.28
C SER A 411 -7.60 6.35 -0.83
N SER A 412 -6.82 7.38 -0.51
CA SER A 412 -6.79 7.99 0.82
C SER A 412 -8.09 8.73 1.12
N GLY A 413 -8.67 9.41 0.14
CA GLY A 413 -9.97 10.07 0.28
C GLY A 413 -11.11 9.10 0.57
N LEU A 414 -11.11 7.90 -0.05
CA LEU A 414 -12.08 6.86 0.27
C LEU A 414 -11.96 6.41 1.73
N VAL A 415 -10.74 6.20 2.20
CA VAL A 415 -10.48 5.82 3.60
C VAL A 415 -10.85 6.96 4.55
N LYS A 416 -10.55 8.22 4.18
CA LYS A 416 -10.97 9.41 4.93
C LYS A 416 -12.49 9.45 5.10
N LEU A 417 -13.25 9.26 4.01
CA LEU A 417 -14.70 9.22 4.07
C LEU A 417 -15.20 8.13 5.03
N HIS A 418 -14.64 6.93 4.95
CA HIS A 418 -14.99 5.85 5.87
C HIS A 418 -14.66 6.22 7.33
N HIS A 419 -13.49 6.81 7.57
CA HIS A 419 -13.09 7.27 8.91
C HIS A 419 -14.07 8.32 9.46
N LEU A 420 -14.39 9.35 8.68
CA LEU A 420 -15.33 10.40 9.09
C LEU A 420 -16.70 9.82 9.44
N LEU A 421 -17.22 8.90 8.60
CA LEU A 421 -18.48 8.21 8.87
C LEU A 421 -18.41 7.30 10.10
N SER A 422 -17.23 6.78 10.45
CA SER A 422 -17.03 6.00 11.68
C SER A 422 -17.04 6.87 12.93
N VAL A 423 -16.63 8.13 12.81
CA VAL A 423 -16.70 9.11 13.90
C VAL A 423 -18.13 9.62 14.06
N GLU A 424 -18.73 10.09 12.98
CA GLU A 424 -20.10 10.61 12.98
C GLU A 424 -20.76 10.44 11.59
N LYS A 425 -21.90 9.72 11.56
CA LYS A 425 -22.68 9.50 10.33
C LYS A 425 -23.58 10.71 10.03
N SER A 426 -22.98 11.89 9.87
CA SER A 426 -23.69 13.12 9.56
C SER A 426 -23.07 13.79 8.34
N ARG A 427 -23.96 14.31 7.47
CA ARG A 427 -23.54 15.06 6.29
C ARG A 427 -22.74 16.31 6.67
N ASP A 428 -23.24 17.06 7.65
CA ASP A 428 -22.64 18.32 8.08
C ASP A 428 -21.22 18.11 8.65
N PHE A 429 -21.04 17.02 9.40
CA PHE A 429 -19.72 16.64 9.89
C PHE A 429 -18.76 16.28 8.76
N VAL A 430 -19.20 15.44 7.80
CA VAL A 430 -18.36 15.09 6.65
C VAL A 430 -18.00 16.32 5.83
N GLU A 431 -18.95 17.22 5.56
CA GLU A 431 -18.74 18.43 4.78
C GLU A 431 -17.74 19.38 5.44
N SER A 432 -17.91 19.64 6.74
CA SER A 432 -17.00 20.52 7.51
C SER A 432 -15.59 19.95 7.66
N SER A 433 -15.44 18.61 7.73
CA SER A 433 -14.16 17.94 7.94
C SER A 433 -13.48 17.51 6.62
N TRP A 434 -14.18 17.62 5.47
CA TRP A 434 -13.65 17.10 4.21
C TRP A 434 -12.46 17.90 3.67
N ALA A 435 -12.56 19.22 3.72
CA ALA A 435 -11.50 20.13 3.26
C ALA A 435 -10.29 20.21 4.19
N ASP A 436 -10.44 19.72 5.45
CA ASP A 436 -9.33 19.67 6.38
C ASP A 436 -8.31 18.64 5.91
N ASP A 437 -7.17 19.11 5.43
CA ASP A 437 -6.00 18.29 5.07
C ASP A 437 -5.20 17.88 6.32
N CYS A 438 -5.91 17.47 7.37
CA CYS A 438 -5.41 17.29 8.72
C CYS A 438 -4.28 16.24 8.87
N LEU A 439 -3.95 15.49 7.84
CA LEU A 439 -2.87 14.51 7.83
C LEU A 439 -1.86 14.74 6.69
N LEU A 440 -1.95 15.87 6.01
CA LEU A 440 -1.02 16.22 4.94
C LEU A 440 -0.16 17.39 5.41
N TYR A 441 1.15 17.35 5.12
CA TYR A 441 1.99 18.53 5.23
C TYR A 441 1.46 19.57 4.25
N THR A 442 0.82 20.60 4.73
CA THR A 442 0.50 21.77 3.91
C THR A 442 1.78 22.60 3.76
N SER A 443 2.70 22.20 2.87
CA SER A 443 3.66 23.15 2.34
C SER A 443 2.84 24.13 1.52
N ASP A 444 2.76 25.38 1.93
CA ASP A 444 2.20 26.52 1.19
C ASP A 444 1.55 26.18 -0.17
N ALA A 445 0.52 25.37 -0.19
CA ALA A 445 -0.31 25.11 -1.36
C ALA A 445 -1.02 26.42 -1.82
N ALA A 446 -0.85 27.49 -1.07
CA ALA A 446 -1.29 28.83 -1.46
C ALA A 446 -0.54 29.37 -2.68
N ASP A 447 0.71 28.92 -2.94
CA ASP A 447 1.48 29.38 -4.10
C ASP A 447 1.27 28.52 -5.36
N ASP A 448 0.74 27.27 -5.21
CA ASP A 448 0.38 26.40 -6.33
C ASP A 448 -1.13 26.41 -6.66
N THR A 449 -1.89 27.36 -6.15
CA THR A 449 -3.15 27.66 -6.81
C THR A 449 -2.81 27.98 -8.27
N PRO A 450 -3.28 27.21 -9.27
CA PRO A 450 -3.07 27.59 -10.65
C PRO A 450 -3.61 29.01 -10.77
N CYS A 451 -2.70 30.00 -10.87
CA CYS A 451 -3.06 31.28 -11.37
C CYS A 451 -3.70 31.02 -12.72
N VAL A 452 -5.02 30.90 -12.75
CA VAL A 452 -5.77 31.08 -13.97
C VAL A 452 -5.45 32.52 -14.34
N ASP A 453 -4.39 32.69 -15.15
CA ASP A 453 -4.16 33.90 -15.85
C ASP A 453 -5.44 34.17 -16.64
N LEU A 454 -6.32 34.99 -16.05
CA LEU A 454 -7.48 35.55 -16.74
C LEU A 454 -6.88 36.47 -17.79
N GLY A 455 -6.29 35.84 -18.81
CA GLY A 455 -5.59 36.41 -19.93
C GLY A 455 -6.23 37.70 -20.32
N GLY A 456 -5.46 38.76 -20.06
CA GLY A 456 -5.84 40.11 -20.39
C GLY A 456 -6.32 40.17 -21.81
N ARG A 457 -7.46 40.78 -21.98
CA ARG A 457 -7.99 41.22 -23.26
C ARG A 457 -6.90 41.90 -24.07
N ARG A 458 -6.68 41.41 -25.25
CA ARG A 458 -6.47 42.25 -26.44
C ARG A 458 -7.23 41.65 -27.61
#